data_f31dbf9ca7e9e74f147706cbae11caf6
#
_entry.id   f31dbf9ca7e9e74f147706cbae11caf6
#
_cell.length_a   1.000
_cell.length_b   1.000
_cell.length_c   1.000
_cell.angle_alpha   90.00
_cell.angle_beta   90.00
_cell.angle_gamma   90.00
#
_symmetry.space_group_name_H-M   'P 1'
#
loop_
_entity.id
_entity.type
_entity.pdbx_description
1 polymer ?
#
loop_
_entity_poly.entity_id
_entity_poly.type
_entity_poly.pdbx_seq_one_letter_code
_entity_poly.pdbx_strand_id
1 'polypeptide(L)'
;MKKIILILSALAVTFISNSCVDKFDEIDINPNSTDKPLSYGIFNSANKELMDNTRDEWQSGRIVLPWVQYSAQRAYTEEDRYQYRLSTGVSLWSFSYRVAQDYKQIIDLNTNPATSVQMAVYGPNKNQIAAARVMLSYVFLNLADSFGDIPYYSYGNKDADFQALNIDMTLQPKFASQQKVYADIMKELKESVEMVDVNSAVFTQGDILFGSGEKLKRFANSLRLRVATRVKGVVPGAEAHIADAIASGVMKSNADNVGLKYENNLVNPSPLYDNFRTRSDFAVSKTFVDLLKGNSGSFGLDPRLFKYATKSKLSPAELADGTNKSLKERILDGSIIESTDPNDFKGMPYGVPSSLAPSQASSSNFFSKNILKPDYTEILMEYSEVEFLLSEANGWSQANYVNGVKASMEKWGVDAATINIFVSALPAASKANVLTQKYISLFMQPYEAWAEYRRTGYPNTLLLPGQTGTLNIASGGNTTYTFTSLIAGLNDLPTRLFYPTTVQTLNTANYEAASNAIGGDKMNTKLIWDKN
;
A
#
# COMPACT_ATOMS: atom_id res chain seq x y z
N MET A 1 57.67 -18.41 53.88
CA MET A 1 57.06 -18.88 52.64
C MET A 1 55.59 -18.50 52.50
N LYS A 2 54.67 -18.73 53.48
CA LYS A 2 53.22 -18.38 53.32
C LYS A 2 52.95 -16.87 53.06
N LYS A 3 53.71 -15.95 53.67
CA LYS A 3 53.53 -14.49 53.44
C LYS A 3 54.01 -14.01 52.09
N ILE A 4 55.01 -14.66 51.46
CA ILE A 4 55.52 -14.33 50.15
C ILE A 4 54.53 -14.83 49.08
N ILE A 5 53.90 -15.98 49.27
CA ILE A 5 52.86 -16.51 48.36
C ILE A 5 51.61 -15.62 48.38
N LEU A 6 51.23 -15.06 49.52
CA LEU A 6 50.09 -14.14 49.64
C LEU A 6 50.37 -12.79 48.95
N ILE A 7 51.58 -12.28 49.02
CA ILE A 7 51.98 -11.04 48.31
C ILE A 7 52.05 -11.26 46.81
N LEU A 8 52.58 -12.39 46.36
CA LEU A 8 52.61 -12.75 44.92
C LEU A 8 51.21 -13.00 44.35
N SER A 9 50.28 -13.60 45.11
CA SER A 9 48.89 -13.77 44.68
C SER A 9 48.13 -12.44 44.68
N ALA A 10 48.38 -11.51 45.61
CA ALA A 10 47.78 -10.18 45.61
C ALA A 10 48.29 -9.32 44.41
N LEU A 11 49.61 -9.41 44.06
CA LEU A 11 50.16 -8.75 42.89
C LEU A 11 49.61 -9.37 41.59
N ALA A 12 49.38 -10.66 41.49
CA ALA A 12 48.85 -11.31 40.30
C ALA A 12 47.38 -10.89 40.07
N VAL A 13 46.57 -10.70 41.12
CA VAL A 13 45.17 -10.23 41.01
C VAL A 13 45.09 -8.77 40.55
N THR A 14 46.06 -7.90 40.91
CA THR A 14 46.10 -6.50 40.45
C THR A 14 46.54 -6.35 39.02
N PHE A 15 47.28 -7.31 38.44
CA PHE A 15 47.65 -7.30 37.01
C PHE A 15 46.52 -7.85 36.09
N ILE A 16 45.58 -8.63 36.62
CA ILE A 16 44.48 -9.19 35.84
C ILE A 16 43.32 -8.19 35.67
N SER A 17 43.22 -7.19 36.56
CA SER A 17 42.12 -6.21 36.51
C SER A 17 42.30 -5.05 35.56
N ASN A 18 43.46 -4.90 34.89
CA ASN A 18 43.72 -3.82 33.93
C ASN A 18 43.69 -4.27 32.46
N SER A 19 43.32 -5.52 32.17
CA SER A 19 43.49 -6.08 30.83
C SER A 19 42.25 -6.00 29.92
N CYS A 20 41.13 -5.42 30.33
CA CYS A 20 39.89 -5.47 29.53
C CYS A 20 39.15 -4.13 29.32
N VAL A 21 39.75 -2.98 29.73
CA VAL A 21 39.00 -1.71 29.67
C VAL A 21 39.41 -0.78 28.51
N ASP A 22 40.61 -0.96 27.98
CA ASP A 22 41.19 0.03 27.03
C ASP A 22 40.68 -0.05 25.57
N LYS A 23 39.74 -0.93 25.27
CA LYS A 23 39.21 -1.05 23.89
C LYS A 23 37.68 -1.20 23.79
N PHE A 24 36.94 -0.99 24.86
CA PHE A 24 35.47 -1.05 24.77
C PHE A 24 34.92 0.03 23.85
N ASP A 25 35.49 1.23 23.87
CA ASP A 25 35.08 2.33 23.00
C ASP A 25 35.38 2.08 21.51
N GLU A 26 36.39 1.22 21.22
CA GLU A 26 36.70 0.82 19.82
C GLU A 26 35.88 -0.40 19.37
N ILE A 27 35.48 -1.28 20.30
CA ILE A 27 34.69 -2.49 20.02
C ILE A 27 33.21 -2.15 19.83
N ASP A 28 32.70 -1.12 20.49
CA ASP A 28 31.33 -0.64 20.37
C ASP A 28 31.07 0.18 19.09
N ILE A 29 32.11 0.53 18.34
CA ILE A 29 31.94 1.18 17.04
C ILE A 29 31.58 0.10 16.02
N ASN A 30 30.30 -0.04 15.70
CA ASN A 30 29.88 -0.88 14.59
C ASN A 30 30.45 -0.31 13.28
N PRO A 31 31.42 -1.01 12.62
CA PRO A 31 32.06 -0.48 11.42
C PRO A 31 31.07 -0.30 10.24
N ASN A 32 29.88 -0.88 10.36
CA ASN A 32 28.80 -0.73 9.38
C ASN A 32 27.77 0.35 9.79
N SER A 33 27.93 1.01 10.94
CA SER A 33 27.12 2.16 11.33
C SER A 33 27.85 3.46 10.97
N THR A 34 27.11 4.46 10.55
CA THR A 34 27.64 5.82 10.35
C THR A 34 27.12 6.74 11.45
N ASP A 35 28.03 7.50 12.05
CA ASP A 35 27.72 8.61 12.95
C ASP A 35 27.13 9.83 12.20
N LYS A 36 27.20 9.79 10.85
CA LYS A 36 26.72 10.85 9.95
C LYS A 36 25.74 10.28 8.92
N PRO A 37 24.54 9.90 9.34
CA PRO A 37 23.55 9.33 8.43
C PRO A 37 23.17 10.36 7.36
N LEU A 38 23.00 9.88 6.12
CA LEU A 38 22.62 10.69 4.99
C LEU A 38 21.08 10.73 4.89
N SER A 39 20.47 11.91 4.96
CA SER A 39 19.02 12.03 4.93
C SER A 39 18.35 11.39 3.71
N TYR A 40 18.97 11.52 2.52
CA TYR A 40 18.47 10.84 1.30
C TYR A 40 18.58 9.31 1.39
N GLY A 41 19.62 8.79 2.05
CA GLY A 41 19.80 7.36 2.29
C GLY A 41 18.72 6.80 3.21
N ILE A 42 18.43 7.50 4.33
CA ILE A 42 17.33 7.16 5.24
C ILE A 42 16.00 7.22 4.47
N PHE A 43 15.78 8.26 3.66
CA PHE A 43 14.54 8.42 2.88
C PHE A 43 14.33 7.26 1.91
N ASN A 44 15.36 6.85 1.18
CA ASN A 44 15.27 5.74 0.24
C ASN A 44 15.06 4.40 0.94
N SER A 45 15.76 4.15 2.06
CA SER A 45 15.59 2.95 2.88
C SER A 45 14.17 2.84 3.42
N ALA A 46 13.65 3.94 3.99
CA ALA A 46 12.29 4.00 4.51
C ALA A 46 11.23 3.75 3.42
N ASN A 47 11.39 4.35 2.24
CA ASN A 47 10.47 4.13 1.11
C ASN A 47 10.53 2.69 0.61
N LYS A 48 11.72 2.11 0.51
CA LYS A 48 11.87 0.70 0.10
C LYS A 48 11.22 -0.23 1.12
N GLU A 49 11.50 -0.05 2.41
CA GLU A 49 10.90 -0.86 3.47
C GLU A 49 9.36 -0.74 3.48
N LEU A 50 8.83 0.47 3.29
CA LEU A 50 7.39 0.70 3.17
C LEU A 50 6.78 -0.11 2.02
N MET A 51 7.41 -0.09 0.84
CA MET A 51 6.90 -0.82 -0.32
C MET A 51 7.10 -2.32 -0.17
N ASP A 52 8.25 -2.78 0.27
CA ASP A 52 8.53 -4.21 0.49
C ASP A 52 7.49 -4.86 1.42
N ASN A 53 7.05 -4.14 2.45
CA ASN A 53 6.12 -4.69 3.44
C ASN A 53 4.64 -4.40 3.18
N THR A 54 4.29 -3.40 2.34
CA THR A 54 2.88 -3.14 1.97
C THR A 54 2.49 -3.78 0.64
N ARG A 55 3.44 -4.27 -0.15
CA ARG A 55 3.23 -4.88 -1.46
C ARG A 55 3.67 -6.34 -1.53
N ASP A 56 4.02 -6.92 -0.39
CA ASP A 56 4.46 -8.29 -0.24
C ASP A 56 3.32 -9.32 -0.41
N GLU A 57 3.69 -10.57 -0.30
CA GLU A 57 2.74 -11.68 -0.36
C GLU A 57 1.78 -11.75 0.84
N TRP A 58 2.20 -11.24 2.01
CA TRP A 58 1.42 -11.36 3.23
C TRP A 58 0.38 -10.27 3.38
N GLN A 59 0.79 -9.01 3.29
CA GLN A 59 -0.12 -7.89 3.49
C GLN A 59 -0.93 -7.58 2.23
N SER A 60 -0.27 -7.59 1.06
CA SER A 60 -0.94 -7.34 -0.21
C SER A 60 -1.53 -8.61 -0.79
N GLY A 61 -0.71 -9.63 -1.05
CA GLY A 61 -1.09 -10.82 -1.80
C GLY A 61 -2.19 -11.64 -1.13
N ARG A 62 -2.10 -11.86 0.19
CA ARG A 62 -3.05 -12.72 0.90
C ARG A 62 -4.22 -11.98 1.53
N ILE A 63 -4.09 -10.68 1.80
CA ILE A 63 -5.10 -9.95 2.57
C ILE A 63 -5.82 -8.93 1.69
N VAL A 64 -5.15 -7.83 1.32
CA VAL A 64 -5.88 -6.66 0.79
C VAL A 64 -6.23 -6.82 -0.68
N LEU A 65 -5.37 -7.43 -1.52
CA LEU A 65 -5.69 -7.72 -2.93
C LEU A 65 -6.89 -8.66 -3.08
N PRO A 66 -6.98 -9.78 -2.31
CA PRO A 66 -8.18 -10.61 -2.31
C PRO A 66 -9.40 -9.91 -1.73
N TRP A 67 -9.29 -9.16 -0.63
CA TRP A 67 -10.47 -8.51 -0.05
C TRP A 67 -11.18 -7.59 -1.03
N VAL A 68 -10.42 -6.83 -1.81
CA VAL A 68 -10.98 -6.00 -2.88
C VAL A 68 -11.18 -6.77 -4.19
N GLN A 69 -10.98 -8.09 -4.19
CA GLN A 69 -11.19 -9.00 -5.31
C GLN A 69 -10.42 -8.63 -6.59
N TYR A 70 -9.27 -7.98 -6.48
CA TYR A 70 -8.33 -7.89 -7.60
C TYR A 70 -7.67 -9.23 -7.87
N SER A 71 -7.44 -9.99 -6.81
CA SER A 71 -6.93 -11.35 -6.90
C SER A 71 -7.82 -12.35 -6.15
N ALA A 72 -7.57 -13.62 -6.40
CA ALA A 72 -8.07 -14.74 -5.63
C ALA A 72 -6.96 -15.76 -5.45
N GLN A 73 -6.98 -16.47 -4.34
CA GLN A 73 -5.99 -17.48 -4.03
C GLN A 73 -6.23 -18.77 -4.84
N ARG A 74 -5.16 -19.30 -5.40
CA ARG A 74 -5.15 -20.58 -6.14
C ARG A 74 -5.00 -21.77 -5.20
N ALA A 75 -4.49 -21.53 -3.99
CA ALA A 75 -4.37 -22.45 -2.87
C ALA A 75 -4.61 -21.65 -1.57
N TYR A 76 -4.94 -22.31 -0.48
CA TYR A 76 -5.17 -21.67 0.83
C TYR A 76 -6.28 -20.61 0.77
N THR A 77 -7.43 -20.97 0.19
CA THR A 77 -8.56 -20.04 -0.05
C THR A 77 -9.30 -19.59 1.21
N GLU A 78 -8.79 -19.94 2.36
CA GLU A 78 -9.33 -19.54 3.66
C GLU A 78 -9.25 -18.03 3.86
N GLU A 79 -8.17 -17.37 3.43
CA GLU A 79 -8.04 -15.91 3.55
C GLU A 79 -9.01 -15.18 2.59
N ASP A 80 -9.24 -15.68 1.37
CA ASP A 80 -10.30 -15.16 0.48
C ASP A 80 -11.68 -15.24 1.15
N ARG A 81 -11.88 -16.21 2.05
CA ARG A 81 -13.10 -16.42 2.82
C ARG A 81 -13.05 -15.73 4.19
N TYR A 82 -12.16 -14.75 4.34
CA TYR A 82 -11.98 -13.89 5.49
C TYR A 82 -11.45 -14.58 6.76
N GLN A 83 -10.83 -15.78 6.63
CA GLN A 83 -10.09 -16.31 7.76
C GLN A 83 -9.01 -15.31 8.14
N TYR A 84 -9.02 -14.91 9.41
CA TYR A 84 -8.10 -13.94 9.92
C TYR A 84 -7.27 -14.53 11.06
N ARG A 85 -5.97 -14.31 11.00
CA ARG A 85 -5.05 -14.64 12.10
C ARG A 85 -4.74 -13.35 12.85
N LEU A 86 -4.79 -13.39 14.18
CA LEU A 86 -4.47 -12.22 15.01
C LEU A 86 -3.09 -11.62 14.71
N SER A 87 -2.17 -12.43 14.18
CA SER A 87 -0.84 -11.98 13.73
C SER A 87 -0.86 -11.19 12.41
N THR A 88 -1.93 -11.21 11.64
CA THR A 88 -1.96 -10.62 10.29
C THR A 88 -1.65 -9.11 10.30
N GLY A 89 -2.21 -8.37 11.25
CA GLY A 89 -1.97 -6.93 11.37
C GLY A 89 -0.63 -6.54 12.01
N VAL A 90 0.08 -7.49 12.63
CA VAL A 90 1.31 -7.22 13.41
C VAL A 90 2.42 -6.66 12.52
N SER A 91 2.62 -7.25 11.35
CA SER A 91 3.65 -6.82 10.40
C SER A 91 3.39 -5.39 9.94
N LEU A 92 2.18 -5.11 9.42
CA LEU A 92 1.78 -3.76 8.97
C LEU A 92 1.99 -2.71 10.06
N TRP A 93 1.57 -3.00 11.28
CA TRP A 93 1.76 -2.12 12.42
C TRP A 93 3.23 -1.85 12.70
N SER A 94 4.00 -2.91 12.88
CA SER A 94 5.38 -2.82 13.36
C SER A 94 6.29 -2.10 12.38
N PHE A 95 6.25 -2.46 11.08
CA PHE A 95 7.11 -1.79 10.12
C PHE A 95 6.66 -0.36 9.82
N SER A 96 5.34 -0.07 9.89
CA SER A 96 4.86 1.30 9.69
C SER A 96 5.41 2.26 10.74
N TYR A 97 5.45 1.87 12.01
CA TYR A 97 6.05 2.70 13.06
C TYR A 97 7.58 2.80 12.93
N ARG A 98 8.27 1.75 12.46
CA ARG A 98 9.71 1.79 12.18
C ARG A 98 10.02 2.76 11.04
N VAL A 99 9.31 2.65 9.94
CA VAL A 99 9.43 3.58 8.79
C VAL A 99 9.05 5.02 9.19
N ALA A 100 8.03 5.18 10.03
CA ALA A 100 7.69 6.50 10.57
C ALA A 100 8.81 7.09 11.41
N GLN A 101 9.52 6.27 12.19
CA GLN A 101 10.70 6.72 12.95
C GLN A 101 11.83 7.20 12.03
N ASP A 102 12.06 6.53 10.91
CA ASP A 102 13.05 6.94 9.91
C ASP A 102 12.70 8.31 9.30
N TYR A 103 11.44 8.54 8.94
CA TYR A 103 11.02 9.85 8.45
C TYR A 103 11.14 10.94 9.53
N LYS A 104 10.82 10.63 10.78
CA LYS A 104 11.04 11.55 11.90
C LYS A 104 12.52 11.88 12.05
N GLN A 105 13.41 10.90 11.92
CA GLN A 105 14.85 11.12 11.99
C GLN A 105 15.34 12.10 10.90
N ILE A 106 14.79 12.04 9.68
CA ILE A 106 15.10 13.03 8.63
C ILE A 106 14.71 14.43 9.09
N ILE A 107 13.55 14.59 9.71
CA ILE A 107 13.11 15.89 10.26
C ILE A 107 14.09 16.36 11.36
N ASP A 108 14.42 15.48 12.28
CA ASP A 108 15.33 15.80 13.41
C ASP A 108 16.72 16.22 12.90
N LEU A 109 17.29 15.51 11.92
CA LEU A 109 18.58 15.85 11.32
C LEU A 109 18.56 17.22 10.60
N ASN A 110 17.45 17.58 10.00
CA ASN A 110 17.31 18.83 9.24
C ASN A 110 16.91 20.02 10.13
N THR A 111 16.46 19.79 11.36
CA THR A 111 16.08 20.84 12.32
C THR A 111 17.13 21.06 13.40
N ASN A 112 17.95 20.07 13.73
CA ASN A 112 18.99 20.17 14.75
C ASN A 112 20.14 21.06 14.24
N PRO A 113 20.51 22.15 14.97
CA PRO A 113 21.61 23.04 14.57
C PRO A 113 22.95 22.33 14.35
N ALA A 114 23.21 21.21 15.04
CA ALA A 114 24.45 20.45 14.90
C ALA A 114 24.56 19.67 13.58
N THR A 115 23.44 19.37 12.91
CA THR A 115 23.40 18.52 11.72
C THR A 115 22.77 19.19 10.49
N SER A 116 21.93 20.20 10.68
CA SER A 116 21.16 20.82 9.60
C SER A 116 22.02 21.43 8.49
N VAL A 117 23.19 22.00 8.83
CA VAL A 117 24.15 22.55 7.86
C VAL A 117 24.71 21.44 6.96
N GLN A 118 25.00 20.28 7.53
CA GLN A 118 25.46 19.12 6.77
C GLN A 118 24.34 18.56 5.89
N MET A 119 23.11 18.48 6.38
CA MET A 119 21.97 17.98 5.61
C MET A 119 21.63 18.91 4.43
N ALA A 120 21.83 20.23 4.56
CA ALA A 120 21.62 21.19 3.47
C ALA A 120 22.45 20.93 2.21
N VAL A 121 23.55 20.17 2.31
CA VAL A 121 24.37 19.75 1.16
C VAL A 121 23.59 18.80 0.24
N TYR A 122 22.64 18.05 0.79
CA TYR A 122 21.83 17.07 0.07
C TYR A 122 20.51 17.63 -0.46
N GLY A 123 20.27 18.92 -0.34
CA GLY A 123 19.08 19.63 -0.77
C GLY A 123 18.57 20.59 0.32
N PRO A 124 17.66 21.53 -0.01
CA PRO A 124 17.12 22.45 0.98
C PRO A 124 16.49 21.72 2.16
N ASN A 125 16.91 22.02 3.39
CA ASN A 125 16.36 21.40 4.61
C ASN A 125 14.83 21.41 4.61
N LYS A 126 14.20 22.54 4.21
CA LYS A 126 12.73 22.65 4.15
C LYS A 126 12.07 21.64 3.20
N ASN A 127 12.70 21.33 2.05
CA ASN A 127 12.17 20.33 1.12
C ASN A 127 12.33 18.91 1.68
N GLN A 128 13.45 18.61 2.33
CA GLN A 128 13.66 17.32 2.99
C GLN A 128 12.68 17.10 4.15
N ILE A 129 12.45 18.13 4.98
CA ILE A 129 11.44 18.10 6.04
C ILE A 129 10.04 17.90 5.46
N ALA A 130 9.69 18.66 4.40
CA ALA A 130 8.38 18.53 3.75
C ALA A 130 8.16 17.13 3.20
N ALA A 131 9.15 16.52 2.53
CA ALA A 131 9.05 15.16 2.02
C ALA A 131 8.84 14.13 3.15
N ALA A 132 9.57 14.26 4.25
CA ALA A 132 9.40 13.39 5.41
C ALA A 132 8.01 13.55 6.06
N ARG A 133 7.50 14.78 6.23
CA ARG A 133 6.14 15.04 6.73
C ARG A 133 5.05 14.46 5.83
N VAL A 134 5.21 14.57 4.51
CA VAL A 134 4.28 14.01 3.53
C VAL A 134 4.26 12.49 3.61
N MET A 135 5.44 11.85 3.72
CA MET A 135 5.51 10.39 3.84
C MET A 135 5.03 9.89 5.21
N LEU A 136 5.28 10.62 6.30
CA LEU A 136 4.65 10.36 7.60
C LEU A 136 3.12 10.38 7.50
N SER A 137 2.57 11.40 6.82
CA SER A 137 1.13 11.51 6.59
C SER A 137 0.59 10.30 5.81
N TYR A 138 1.32 9.82 4.80
CA TYR A 138 0.96 8.62 4.03
C TYR A 138 0.95 7.35 4.91
N VAL A 139 1.98 7.16 5.73
CA VAL A 139 2.09 5.99 6.63
C VAL A 139 0.98 6.00 7.67
N PHE A 140 0.76 7.13 8.34
CA PHE A 140 -0.29 7.26 9.35
C PHE A 140 -1.70 7.18 8.76
N LEU A 141 -1.89 7.64 7.51
CA LEU A 141 -3.15 7.42 6.78
C LEU A 141 -3.44 5.92 6.61
N ASN A 142 -2.45 5.15 6.15
CA ASN A 142 -2.61 3.70 5.98
C ASN A 142 -2.88 2.99 7.32
N LEU A 143 -2.23 3.42 8.40
CA LEU A 143 -2.50 2.90 9.75
C LEU A 143 -3.92 3.23 10.21
N ALA A 144 -4.34 4.49 10.11
CA ALA A 144 -5.68 4.92 10.53
C ALA A 144 -6.78 4.23 9.69
N ASP A 145 -6.58 4.12 8.37
CA ASP A 145 -7.49 3.44 7.46
C ASP A 145 -7.57 1.92 7.72
N SER A 146 -6.54 1.33 8.33
CA SER A 146 -6.49 -0.10 8.62
C SER A 146 -6.94 -0.48 10.02
N PHE A 147 -6.69 0.38 11.03
CA PHE A 147 -6.89 0.05 12.45
C PHE A 147 -7.89 0.95 13.17
N GLY A 148 -8.14 2.15 12.70
CA GLY A 148 -8.97 3.16 13.39
C GLY A 148 -8.14 4.12 14.24
N ASP A 149 -8.42 4.23 15.53
CA ASP A 149 -7.62 5.03 16.47
C ASP A 149 -6.22 4.45 16.58
N ILE A 150 -5.18 5.30 16.55
CA ILE A 150 -3.79 4.86 16.54
C ILE A 150 -2.90 5.78 17.38
N PRO A 151 -1.79 5.32 17.94
CA PRO A 151 -0.72 6.22 18.35
C PRO A 151 -0.26 7.06 17.15
N TYR A 152 -0.25 8.38 17.32
CA TYR A 152 0.01 9.32 16.23
C TYR A 152 1.10 10.31 16.61
N TYR A 153 1.85 10.77 15.62
CA TYR A 153 2.86 11.82 15.72
C TYR A 153 2.58 12.93 14.72
N SER A 154 2.72 14.16 15.14
CA SER A 154 2.68 15.35 14.29
C SER A 154 3.96 16.17 14.47
N TYR A 155 4.49 16.71 13.39
CA TYR A 155 5.57 17.69 13.45
C TYR A 155 5.05 19.08 13.88
N GLY A 156 3.94 19.50 13.29
CA GLY A 156 3.40 20.85 13.46
C GLY A 156 2.41 21.01 14.61
N ASN A 157 1.99 19.92 15.27
CA ASN A 157 0.98 19.96 16.32
C ASN A 157 1.45 19.25 17.59
N LYS A 158 1.27 19.92 18.74
CA LYS A 158 1.67 19.43 20.07
C LYS A 158 0.46 18.99 20.91
N ASP A 159 -0.57 18.40 20.26
CA ASP A 159 -1.70 17.81 21.00
C ASP A 159 -1.19 16.74 21.97
N ALA A 160 -1.74 16.73 23.19
CA ALA A 160 -1.33 15.83 24.26
C ALA A 160 -1.58 14.34 23.98
N ASP A 161 -2.40 14.03 22.95
CA ASP A 161 -2.66 12.64 22.52
C ASP A 161 -1.70 12.19 21.40
N PHE A 162 -0.88 13.09 20.83
CA PHE A 162 0.09 12.78 19.77
C PHE A 162 1.43 12.36 20.36
N GLN A 163 1.50 11.12 20.84
CA GLN A 163 2.62 10.61 21.65
C GLN A 163 3.50 9.58 20.92
N ALA A 164 3.13 9.18 19.69
CA ALA A 164 3.94 8.24 18.93
C ALA A 164 5.32 8.80 18.59
N LEU A 165 6.29 7.91 18.34
CA LEU A 165 7.67 8.23 17.94
C LEU A 165 8.44 9.07 18.99
N ASN A 166 8.00 9.09 20.22
CA ASN A 166 8.61 9.84 21.31
C ASN A 166 8.94 8.89 22.47
N ILE A 167 9.87 7.97 22.21
CA ILE A 167 10.24 6.88 23.13
C ILE A 167 10.85 7.37 24.43
N ASP A 168 11.47 8.56 24.44
CA ASP A 168 12.04 9.16 25.65
C ASP A 168 10.95 9.66 26.61
N MET A 169 9.75 9.94 26.10
CA MET A 169 8.63 10.39 26.93
C MET A 169 7.75 9.25 27.42
N THR A 170 7.48 8.27 26.54
CA THR A 170 6.59 7.15 26.89
C THR A 170 6.81 5.94 26.00
N LEU A 171 6.78 4.75 26.62
CA LEU A 171 6.72 3.47 25.92
C LEU A 171 5.27 2.98 25.74
N GLN A 172 4.30 3.68 26.31
CA GLN A 172 2.87 3.37 26.24
C GLN A 172 2.10 4.58 25.71
N PRO A 173 2.25 4.90 24.42
CA PRO A 173 1.61 6.08 23.83
C PRO A 173 0.09 5.93 23.80
N LYS A 174 -0.62 7.02 23.98
CA LYS A 174 -2.05 7.11 23.77
C LYS A 174 -2.41 6.85 22.31
N PHE A 175 -3.61 6.34 22.09
CA PHE A 175 -4.22 6.27 20.76
C PHE A 175 -5.00 7.56 20.51
N ALA A 176 -4.60 8.33 19.52
CA ALA A 176 -5.35 9.48 19.07
C ALA A 176 -6.58 9.03 18.28
N SER A 177 -7.71 9.72 18.48
CA SER A 177 -8.93 9.40 17.75
C SER A 177 -8.78 9.62 16.25
N GLN A 178 -9.46 8.82 15.45
CA GLN A 178 -9.49 8.96 13.98
C GLN A 178 -9.78 10.39 13.56
N GLN A 179 -10.72 11.06 14.21
CA GLN A 179 -11.07 12.44 13.90
C GLN A 179 -9.87 13.38 14.07
N LYS A 180 -9.09 13.26 15.16
CA LYS A 180 -7.89 14.05 15.37
C LYS A 180 -6.81 13.71 14.35
N VAL A 181 -6.59 12.43 14.08
CA VAL A 181 -5.57 11.94 13.13
C VAL A 181 -5.83 12.46 11.73
N TYR A 182 -7.06 12.30 11.19
CA TYR A 182 -7.36 12.78 9.84
C TYR A 182 -7.32 14.31 9.73
N ALA A 183 -7.79 15.01 10.74
CA ALA A 183 -7.73 16.48 10.76
C ALA A 183 -6.27 16.97 10.71
N ASP A 184 -5.39 16.33 11.48
CA ASP A 184 -3.99 16.71 11.53
C ASP A 184 -3.20 16.28 10.29
N ILE A 185 -3.49 15.11 9.70
CA ILE A 185 -2.91 14.69 8.40
C ILE A 185 -3.20 15.74 7.33
N MET A 186 -4.44 16.24 7.23
CA MET A 186 -4.77 17.30 6.26
C MET A 186 -4.00 18.58 6.52
N LYS A 187 -3.81 18.95 7.79
CA LYS A 187 -3.01 20.12 8.22
C LYS A 187 -1.53 19.92 7.90
N GLU A 188 -0.93 18.77 8.28
CA GLU A 188 0.47 18.44 8.01
C GLU A 188 0.80 18.49 6.51
N LEU A 189 -0.09 17.95 5.66
CA LEU A 189 0.05 18.00 4.21
C LEU A 189 -0.02 19.44 3.67
N LYS A 190 -0.95 20.27 4.20
CA LYS A 190 -1.05 21.68 3.82
C LYS A 190 0.22 22.45 4.17
N GLU A 191 0.68 22.34 5.41
CA GLU A 191 1.89 23.03 5.89
C GLU A 191 3.15 22.54 5.15
N SER A 192 3.20 21.26 4.78
CA SER A 192 4.29 20.72 3.95
C SER A 192 4.32 21.39 2.57
N VAL A 193 3.16 21.59 1.94
CA VAL A 193 3.05 22.29 0.65
C VAL A 193 3.53 23.75 0.77
N GLU A 194 3.18 24.43 1.86
CA GLU A 194 3.55 25.84 2.10
C GLU A 194 5.06 26.01 2.31
N MET A 195 5.76 25.01 2.85
CA MET A 195 7.20 25.10 3.09
C MET A 195 8.07 24.69 1.89
N VAL A 196 7.53 23.99 0.89
CA VAL A 196 8.29 23.49 -0.26
C VAL A 196 8.82 24.61 -1.15
N ASP A 197 10.11 24.57 -1.44
CA ASP A 197 10.70 25.34 -2.54
C ASP A 197 10.55 24.56 -3.84
N VAL A 198 9.58 24.97 -4.64
CA VAL A 198 9.24 24.29 -5.91
C VAL A 198 10.33 24.40 -6.98
N ASN A 199 11.23 25.37 -6.85
CA ASN A 199 12.32 25.60 -7.80
C ASN A 199 13.57 24.78 -7.49
N SER A 200 13.55 24.03 -6.39
CA SER A 200 14.66 23.21 -5.93
C SER A 200 14.30 21.72 -5.95
N ALA A 201 15.30 20.86 -6.04
CA ALA A 201 15.13 19.42 -5.81
C ALA A 201 14.69 19.15 -4.36
N VAL A 202 14.10 17.99 -4.11
CA VAL A 202 13.89 17.52 -2.73
C VAL A 202 15.21 17.06 -2.15
N PHE A 203 15.88 16.12 -2.87
CA PHE A 203 17.27 15.78 -2.63
C PHE A 203 18.06 16.00 -3.91
N THR A 204 19.30 16.46 -3.78
CA THR A 204 20.20 16.72 -4.93
C THR A 204 20.76 15.46 -5.55
N GLN A 205 20.68 14.34 -4.84
CA GLN A 205 21.06 13.01 -5.31
C GLN A 205 20.21 11.95 -4.63
N GLY A 206 20.02 10.82 -5.31
CA GLY A 206 19.37 9.64 -4.75
C GLY A 206 17.88 9.76 -4.49
N ASP A 207 17.18 10.79 -4.97
CA ASP A 207 15.71 10.89 -4.85
C ASP A 207 15.03 9.89 -5.79
N ILE A 208 14.46 8.85 -5.22
CA ILE A 208 13.80 7.77 -5.96
C ILE A 208 12.27 7.96 -6.09
N LEU A 209 11.68 9.00 -5.48
CA LEU A 209 10.24 9.25 -5.53
C LEU A 209 9.86 10.52 -6.26
N PHE A 210 10.40 11.67 -5.84
CA PHE A 210 9.88 12.98 -6.25
C PHE A 210 10.75 13.66 -7.30
N GLY A 211 12.05 13.71 -7.11
CA GLY A 211 13.00 14.38 -8.00
C GLY A 211 12.94 15.91 -7.94
N SER A 212 11.78 16.52 -7.67
CA SER A 212 11.60 17.97 -7.61
C SER A 212 10.61 18.41 -6.54
N GLY A 213 10.77 19.64 -6.03
CA GLY A 213 9.83 20.25 -5.10
C GLY A 213 8.44 20.43 -5.71
N GLU A 214 8.35 20.72 -7.02
CA GLU A 214 7.05 20.83 -7.71
C GLU A 214 6.28 19.51 -7.70
N LYS A 215 6.94 18.37 -7.97
CA LYS A 215 6.30 17.05 -7.94
C LYS A 215 5.90 16.66 -6.51
N LEU A 216 6.73 16.96 -5.51
CA LEU A 216 6.40 16.76 -4.10
C LEU A 216 5.15 17.57 -3.71
N LYS A 217 5.08 18.86 -4.10
CA LYS A 217 3.93 19.72 -3.85
C LYS A 217 2.64 19.15 -4.44
N ARG A 218 2.69 18.73 -5.72
CA ARG A 218 1.52 18.13 -6.40
C ARG A 218 1.08 16.84 -5.73
N PHE A 219 2.02 15.99 -5.35
CA PHE A 219 1.71 14.75 -4.62
C PHE A 219 1.05 15.05 -3.27
N ALA A 220 1.62 15.96 -2.48
CA ALA A 220 1.09 16.33 -1.16
C ALA A 220 -0.35 16.89 -1.25
N ASN A 221 -0.63 17.77 -2.22
CA ASN A 221 -1.98 18.28 -2.46
C ASN A 221 -2.93 17.17 -2.94
N SER A 222 -2.48 16.26 -3.78
CA SER A 222 -3.29 15.14 -4.27
C SER A 222 -3.62 14.15 -3.15
N LEU A 223 -2.64 13.86 -2.28
CA LEU A 223 -2.86 13.06 -1.08
C LEU A 223 -3.83 13.77 -0.10
N ARG A 224 -3.70 15.09 0.07
CA ARG A 224 -4.64 15.87 0.87
C ARG A 224 -6.06 15.84 0.29
N LEU A 225 -6.22 15.91 -1.04
CA LEU A 225 -7.50 15.76 -1.71
C LEU A 225 -8.10 14.36 -1.46
N ARG A 226 -7.29 13.30 -1.53
CA ARG A 226 -7.72 11.92 -1.18
C ARG A 226 -8.25 11.85 0.24
N VAL A 227 -7.47 12.29 1.22
CA VAL A 227 -7.84 12.25 2.64
C VAL A 227 -9.11 13.06 2.89
N ALA A 228 -9.15 14.31 2.42
CA ALA A 228 -10.28 15.20 2.62
C ALA A 228 -11.58 14.68 1.98
N THR A 229 -11.49 14.06 0.80
CA THR A 229 -12.63 13.39 0.15
C THR A 229 -13.12 12.19 0.97
N ARG A 230 -12.18 11.40 1.53
CA ARG A 230 -12.53 10.23 2.36
C ARG A 230 -13.31 10.61 3.60
N VAL A 231 -12.91 11.68 4.27
CA VAL A 231 -13.49 12.08 5.56
C VAL A 231 -14.52 13.21 5.43
N LYS A 232 -14.92 13.55 4.20
CA LYS A 232 -15.93 14.55 3.94
C LYS A 232 -17.24 14.25 4.70
N GLY A 233 -17.74 15.25 5.41
CA GLY A 233 -18.96 15.17 6.20
C GLY A 233 -18.82 14.45 7.55
N VAL A 234 -17.58 14.02 7.92
CA VAL A 234 -17.31 13.40 9.24
C VAL A 234 -16.18 14.11 10.01
N VAL A 235 -15.20 14.68 9.31
CA VAL A 235 -14.14 15.47 9.92
C VAL A 235 -14.33 16.96 9.55
N PRO A 236 -14.45 17.85 10.52
CA PRO A 236 -14.61 19.28 10.27
C PRO A 236 -13.48 19.86 9.41
N GLY A 237 -13.83 20.73 8.47
CA GLY A 237 -12.86 21.40 7.59
C GLY A 237 -12.46 20.59 6.35
N ALA A 238 -12.90 19.35 6.19
CA ALA A 238 -12.54 18.52 5.04
C ALA A 238 -12.91 19.17 3.69
N GLU A 239 -14.10 19.78 3.58
CA GLU A 239 -14.52 20.50 2.36
C GLU A 239 -13.60 21.66 2.01
N ALA A 240 -13.14 22.41 3.01
CA ALA A 240 -12.19 23.50 2.81
C ALA A 240 -10.83 22.98 2.33
N HIS A 241 -10.39 21.83 2.85
CA HIS A 241 -9.17 21.16 2.39
C HIS A 241 -9.29 20.65 0.95
N ILE A 242 -10.47 20.15 0.51
CA ILE A 242 -10.71 19.78 -0.90
C ILE A 242 -10.50 20.99 -1.80
N ALA A 243 -11.20 22.11 -1.51
CA ALA A 243 -11.13 23.32 -2.33
C ALA A 243 -9.71 23.91 -2.40
N ASP A 244 -9.05 23.98 -1.24
CA ASP A 244 -7.70 24.53 -1.14
C ASP A 244 -6.64 23.63 -1.81
N ALA A 245 -6.74 22.31 -1.70
CA ALA A 245 -5.83 21.37 -2.37
C ALA A 245 -5.92 21.49 -3.90
N ILE A 246 -7.13 21.59 -4.43
CA ILE A 246 -7.37 21.78 -5.86
C ILE A 246 -6.80 23.13 -6.33
N ALA A 247 -7.06 24.21 -5.61
CA ALA A 247 -6.58 25.56 -5.94
C ALA A 247 -5.05 25.66 -5.86
N SER A 248 -4.43 24.96 -4.88
CA SER A 248 -2.96 24.94 -4.70
C SER A 248 -2.22 24.09 -5.73
N GLY A 249 -2.92 23.25 -6.49
CA GLY A 249 -2.42 22.43 -7.58
C GLY A 249 -2.13 20.98 -7.19
N VAL A 250 -2.92 20.08 -7.77
CA VAL A 250 -2.78 18.62 -7.69
C VAL A 250 -2.00 18.07 -8.89
N MET A 251 -1.78 16.76 -8.99
CA MET A 251 -1.18 16.10 -10.16
C MET A 251 -1.93 16.47 -11.44
N LYS A 252 -1.19 16.67 -12.55
CA LYS A 252 -1.72 17.17 -13.83
C LYS A 252 -1.55 16.18 -14.99
N SER A 253 -0.74 15.16 -14.84
CA SER A 253 -0.47 14.16 -15.86
C SER A 253 0.17 12.91 -15.24
N ASN A 254 0.30 11.83 -16.06
CA ASN A 254 1.00 10.61 -15.65
C ASN A 254 2.49 10.83 -15.31
N ALA A 255 3.11 11.95 -15.72
CA ALA A 255 4.46 12.32 -15.30
C ALA A 255 4.55 12.66 -13.80
N ASP A 256 3.43 13.04 -13.20
CA ASP A 256 3.33 13.33 -11.77
C ASP A 256 3.08 12.07 -10.91
N ASN A 257 2.85 10.90 -11.52
CA ASN A 257 2.68 9.65 -10.78
C ASN A 257 3.86 9.42 -9.83
N VAL A 258 3.55 9.02 -8.61
CA VAL A 258 4.56 8.74 -7.57
C VAL A 258 4.52 7.27 -7.20
N GLY A 259 5.68 6.65 -7.28
CA GLY A 259 5.88 5.24 -6.94
C GLY A 259 7.34 4.88 -6.89
N LEU A 260 7.65 3.78 -6.22
CA LEU A 260 8.98 3.22 -6.14
C LEU A 260 9.21 2.25 -7.31
N LYS A 261 10.11 2.61 -8.22
CA LYS A 261 10.56 1.70 -9.26
C LYS A 261 11.63 0.77 -8.71
N TYR A 262 11.39 -0.54 -8.82
CA TYR A 262 12.36 -1.56 -8.46
C TYR A 262 13.43 -1.77 -9.53
N GLU A 263 14.47 -2.51 -9.20
CA GLU A 263 15.60 -2.74 -10.09
C GLU A 263 15.38 -3.96 -10.98
N ASN A 264 15.86 -3.88 -12.22
CA ASN A 264 15.82 -5.03 -13.14
C ASN A 264 16.91 -6.06 -12.82
N ASN A 265 16.91 -6.56 -11.60
CA ASN A 265 17.82 -7.61 -11.13
C ASN A 265 17.15 -8.51 -10.08
N LEU A 266 17.86 -9.54 -9.61
CA LEU A 266 17.31 -10.50 -8.64
C LEU A 266 17.71 -10.20 -7.19
N VAL A 267 18.41 -9.08 -6.95
CA VAL A 267 18.82 -8.65 -5.59
C VAL A 267 17.74 -7.76 -4.96
N ASN A 268 17.21 -6.83 -5.77
CA ASN A 268 16.16 -5.89 -5.35
C ASN A 268 14.98 -5.89 -6.33
N PRO A 269 14.35 -7.05 -6.61
CA PRO A 269 13.19 -7.11 -7.48
C PRO A 269 11.93 -6.65 -6.74
N SER A 270 10.84 -6.37 -7.48
CA SER A 270 9.55 -6.06 -6.88
C SER A 270 9.04 -7.23 -6.04
N PRO A 271 8.34 -6.97 -4.91
CA PRO A 271 7.95 -7.99 -3.95
C PRO A 271 7.08 -9.10 -4.55
N LEU A 272 6.10 -8.73 -5.38
CA LEU A 272 5.21 -9.72 -5.99
C LEU A 272 5.95 -10.60 -7.02
N TYR A 273 6.86 -10.02 -7.82
CA TYR A 273 7.71 -10.81 -8.72
C TYR A 273 8.58 -11.78 -7.94
N ASP A 274 9.21 -11.34 -6.86
CA ASP A 274 10.07 -12.21 -6.04
C ASP A 274 9.30 -13.39 -5.45
N ASN A 275 8.09 -13.15 -4.95
CA ASN A 275 7.19 -14.21 -4.50
C ASN A 275 6.89 -15.22 -5.62
N PHE A 276 6.55 -14.74 -6.82
CA PHE A 276 6.21 -15.61 -7.94
C PHE A 276 7.37 -16.43 -8.49
N ARG A 277 8.61 -16.12 -8.17
CA ARG A 277 9.77 -16.97 -8.53
C ARG A 277 9.64 -18.37 -7.93
N THR A 278 9.16 -18.47 -6.71
CA THR A 278 9.05 -19.74 -5.99
C THR A 278 7.61 -20.23 -5.80
N ARG A 279 6.63 -19.32 -5.80
CA ARG A 279 5.22 -19.61 -5.51
C ARG A 279 4.30 -19.29 -6.70
N SER A 280 3.04 -19.68 -6.60
CA SER A 280 2.01 -19.42 -7.61
C SER A 280 0.62 -19.35 -6.96
N ASP A 281 0.54 -18.77 -5.77
CA ASP A 281 -0.63 -18.86 -4.90
C ASP A 281 -1.77 -17.93 -5.36
N PHE A 282 -1.49 -16.93 -6.20
CA PHE A 282 -2.44 -15.90 -6.58
C PHE A 282 -2.73 -15.88 -8.08
N ALA A 283 -3.95 -15.49 -8.43
CA ALA A 283 -4.38 -15.20 -9.80
C ALA A 283 -5.27 -13.95 -9.78
N VAL A 284 -5.45 -13.31 -10.95
CA VAL A 284 -6.47 -12.27 -11.06
C VAL A 284 -7.85 -12.91 -10.86
N SER A 285 -8.70 -12.30 -10.03
CA SER A 285 -9.98 -12.88 -9.66
C SER A 285 -10.97 -12.93 -10.81
N LYS A 286 -11.89 -13.86 -10.75
CA LYS A 286 -12.95 -13.98 -11.75
C LYS A 286 -13.91 -12.79 -11.73
N THR A 287 -14.23 -12.26 -10.56
CA THR A 287 -15.08 -11.08 -10.41
C THR A 287 -14.48 -9.87 -11.14
N PHE A 288 -13.17 -9.67 -11.01
CA PHE A 288 -12.48 -8.57 -11.68
C PHE A 288 -12.32 -8.81 -13.19
N VAL A 289 -11.97 -10.03 -13.59
CA VAL A 289 -11.90 -10.40 -15.02
C VAL A 289 -13.27 -10.25 -15.69
N ASP A 290 -14.35 -10.67 -15.04
CA ASP A 290 -15.71 -10.54 -15.57
C ASP A 290 -16.14 -9.06 -15.69
N LEU A 291 -15.74 -8.21 -14.75
CA LEU A 291 -15.93 -6.76 -14.84
C LEU A 291 -15.19 -6.17 -16.06
N LEU A 292 -13.92 -6.54 -16.25
CA LEU A 292 -13.12 -6.07 -17.39
C LEU A 292 -13.60 -6.64 -18.73
N LYS A 293 -14.23 -7.81 -18.76
CA LYS A 293 -14.83 -8.39 -19.96
C LYS A 293 -16.19 -7.76 -20.34
N GLY A 294 -16.75 -6.94 -19.45
CA GLY A 294 -18.10 -6.41 -19.60
C GLY A 294 -19.21 -7.42 -19.28
N ASN A 295 -18.88 -8.52 -18.59
CA ASN A 295 -19.86 -9.51 -18.13
C ASN A 295 -20.61 -9.02 -16.87
N SER A 296 -20.11 -7.99 -16.21
CA SER A 296 -20.72 -7.31 -15.07
C SER A 296 -20.45 -5.81 -15.13
N GLY A 297 -21.20 -5.03 -14.36
CA GLY A 297 -21.10 -3.57 -14.40
C GLY A 297 -21.74 -2.95 -15.65
N SER A 298 -21.35 -1.72 -15.99
CA SER A 298 -21.99 -0.91 -17.03
C SER A 298 -21.07 -0.65 -18.23
N PHE A 299 -19.93 -1.34 -18.33
CA PHE A 299 -18.92 -1.10 -19.36
C PHE A 299 -18.84 -2.28 -20.33
N GLY A 300 -18.35 -2.01 -21.56
CA GLY A 300 -17.95 -3.05 -22.49
C GLY A 300 -16.59 -3.65 -22.12
N LEU A 301 -16.00 -4.41 -23.07
CA LEU A 301 -14.65 -4.96 -22.90
C LEU A 301 -13.62 -3.85 -22.63
N ASP A 302 -13.04 -3.90 -21.45
CA ASP A 302 -11.99 -2.96 -21.03
C ASP A 302 -10.62 -3.47 -21.49
N PRO A 303 -9.87 -2.71 -22.32
CA PRO A 303 -8.59 -3.15 -22.87
C PRO A 303 -7.50 -3.34 -21.80
N ARG A 304 -7.69 -2.81 -20.59
CA ARG A 304 -6.79 -3.07 -19.45
C ARG A 304 -6.80 -4.53 -19.00
N LEU A 305 -7.81 -5.31 -19.38
CA LEU A 305 -7.81 -6.78 -19.18
C LEU A 305 -6.50 -7.40 -19.70
N PHE A 306 -6.07 -7.04 -20.91
CA PHE A 306 -4.89 -7.58 -21.57
C PHE A 306 -3.56 -7.07 -20.98
N LYS A 307 -3.64 -6.08 -20.10
CA LYS A 307 -2.49 -5.50 -19.38
C LYS A 307 -2.37 -6.00 -17.95
N TYR A 308 -3.49 -6.34 -17.33
CA TYR A 308 -3.60 -6.76 -15.93
C TYR A 308 -3.44 -8.27 -15.74
N ALA A 309 -4.06 -9.04 -16.61
CA ALA A 309 -4.07 -10.49 -16.55
C ALA A 309 -3.32 -11.11 -17.73
N THR A 310 -2.90 -12.36 -17.57
CA THR A 310 -2.45 -13.20 -18.66
C THR A 310 -3.57 -14.12 -19.15
N LYS A 311 -3.41 -14.71 -20.33
CA LYS A 311 -4.28 -15.82 -20.77
C LYS A 311 -4.16 -17.00 -19.81
N SER A 312 -5.18 -17.85 -19.81
CA SER A 312 -5.31 -18.96 -18.86
C SER A 312 -4.61 -20.26 -19.32
N LYS A 313 -4.19 -20.33 -20.58
CA LYS A 313 -3.57 -21.51 -21.19
C LYS A 313 -2.49 -21.11 -22.18
N LEU A 314 -1.51 -21.98 -22.35
CA LEU A 314 -0.53 -21.86 -23.41
C LEU A 314 -1.19 -21.99 -24.78
N SER A 315 -0.72 -21.23 -25.77
CA SER A 315 -1.12 -21.35 -27.16
C SER A 315 -0.50 -22.61 -27.80
N PRO A 316 -1.03 -23.10 -28.93
CA PRO A 316 -0.41 -24.21 -29.66
C PRO A 316 1.06 -23.95 -30.04
N ALA A 317 1.42 -22.70 -30.37
CA ALA A 317 2.80 -22.33 -30.68
C ALA A 317 3.74 -22.48 -29.47
N GLU A 318 3.27 -22.08 -28.27
CA GLU A 318 4.05 -22.22 -27.03
C GLU A 318 4.18 -23.68 -26.56
N LEU A 319 3.19 -24.51 -26.86
CA LEU A 319 3.24 -25.95 -26.58
C LEU A 319 4.21 -26.69 -27.54
N ALA A 320 4.40 -26.17 -28.75
CA ALA A 320 5.21 -26.79 -29.81
C ALA A 320 6.66 -26.27 -29.88
N ASP A 321 7.05 -25.28 -29.07
CA ASP A 321 8.37 -24.60 -29.17
C ASP A 321 9.55 -25.42 -28.57
N GLY A 322 9.26 -26.59 -28.02
CA GLY A 322 10.26 -27.51 -27.45
C GLY A 322 10.85 -27.10 -26.11
N THR A 323 10.45 -25.95 -25.52
CA THR A 323 11.02 -25.47 -24.24
C THR A 323 10.40 -26.14 -23.02
N ASN A 324 9.19 -26.69 -23.14
CA ASN A 324 8.39 -27.28 -22.05
C ASN A 324 8.14 -26.32 -20.87
N LYS A 325 8.25 -25.00 -21.08
CA LYS A 325 8.00 -24.00 -20.04
C LYS A 325 6.51 -23.91 -19.69
N SER A 326 6.22 -23.88 -18.41
CA SER A 326 4.88 -23.60 -17.89
C SER A 326 4.43 -22.16 -18.19
N LEU A 327 3.14 -21.89 -18.05
CA LEU A 327 2.57 -20.55 -18.19
C LEU A 327 3.28 -19.54 -17.25
N LYS A 328 3.53 -19.92 -15.98
CA LYS A 328 4.23 -19.09 -15.00
C LYS A 328 5.67 -18.76 -15.44
N GLU A 329 6.45 -19.74 -15.86
CA GLU A 329 7.83 -19.54 -16.30
C GLU A 329 7.90 -18.58 -17.49
N ARG A 330 6.97 -18.68 -18.44
CA ARG A 330 6.90 -17.78 -19.60
C ARG A 330 6.53 -16.35 -19.24
N ILE A 331 5.70 -16.17 -18.19
CA ILE A 331 5.39 -14.83 -17.68
C ILE A 331 6.66 -14.21 -17.07
N LEU A 332 7.35 -14.95 -16.21
CA LEU A 332 8.50 -14.44 -15.45
C LEU A 332 9.71 -14.14 -16.34
N ASP A 333 9.92 -14.87 -17.41
CA ASP A 333 11.00 -14.65 -18.36
C ASP A 333 10.60 -13.78 -19.58
N GLY A 334 9.32 -13.36 -19.63
CA GLY A 334 8.77 -12.50 -20.67
C GLY A 334 8.46 -13.22 -22.00
N SER A 335 8.68 -14.55 -22.09
CA SER A 335 8.47 -15.33 -23.33
C SER A 335 7.00 -15.70 -23.60
N ILE A 336 6.07 -15.29 -22.74
CA ILE A 336 4.64 -15.49 -22.94
C ILE A 336 4.16 -14.78 -24.22
N ILE A 337 3.43 -15.50 -25.07
CA ILE A 337 2.73 -14.91 -26.21
C ILE A 337 1.41 -14.33 -25.69
N GLU A 338 1.24 -13.01 -25.79
CA GLU A 338 0.02 -12.34 -25.35
C GLU A 338 -1.17 -12.69 -26.25
N SER A 339 -2.37 -12.68 -25.68
CA SER A 339 -3.63 -12.82 -26.41
C SER A 339 -4.44 -11.53 -26.30
N THR A 340 -5.22 -11.23 -27.32
CA THR A 340 -6.24 -10.17 -27.33
C THR A 340 -7.67 -10.74 -27.41
N ASP A 341 -7.81 -12.08 -27.42
CA ASP A 341 -9.13 -12.71 -27.32
C ASP A 341 -9.57 -12.77 -25.85
N PRO A 342 -10.65 -12.08 -25.45
CA PRO A 342 -11.12 -12.11 -24.06
C PRO A 342 -11.53 -13.51 -23.60
N ASN A 343 -11.81 -14.46 -24.49
CA ASN A 343 -12.15 -15.85 -24.13
C ASN A 343 -10.96 -16.62 -23.56
N ASP A 344 -9.75 -16.21 -23.86
CA ASP A 344 -8.54 -16.82 -23.31
C ASP A 344 -8.31 -16.47 -21.82
N PHE A 345 -9.01 -15.46 -21.30
CA PHE A 345 -8.84 -14.94 -19.93
C PHE A 345 -9.92 -15.51 -19.01
N LYS A 346 -9.49 -16.34 -18.06
CA LYS A 346 -10.35 -16.92 -17.02
C LYS A 346 -9.78 -16.57 -15.67
N GLY A 347 -10.47 -15.69 -14.93
CA GLY A 347 -10.09 -15.34 -13.56
C GLY A 347 -10.27 -16.53 -12.60
N MET A 348 -9.54 -16.51 -11.49
CA MET A 348 -9.75 -17.48 -10.41
C MET A 348 -11.07 -17.16 -9.69
N PRO A 349 -12.01 -18.13 -9.55
CA PRO A 349 -13.21 -17.92 -8.76
C PRO A 349 -12.87 -17.53 -7.31
N TYR A 350 -13.47 -16.43 -6.82
CA TYR A 350 -13.17 -15.86 -5.52
C TYR A 350 -13.87 -16.60 -4.38
N GLY A 351 -13.18 -16.83 -3.28
CA GLY A 351 -13.77 -17.42 -2.08
C GLY A 351 -14.31 -18.84 -2.24
N VAL A 352 -13.79 -19.60 -3.19
CA VAL A 352 -14.17 -21.01 -3.35
C VAL A 352 -13.71 -21.84 -2.14
N PRO A 353 -14.47 -22.87 -1.74
CA PRO A 353 -13.97 -23.83 -0.76
C PRO A 353 -12.63 -24.44 -1.18
N SER A 354 -11.74 -24.68 -0.23
CA SER A 354 -10.37 -25.19 -0.50
C SER A 354 -10.36 -26.51 -1.28
N SER A 355 -11.40 -27.34 -1.14
CA SER A 355 -11.56 -28.57 -1.91
C SER A 355 -11.76 -28.36 -3.41
N LEU A 356 -12.27 -27.21 -3.83
CA LEU A 356 -12.49 -26.86 -5.24
C LEU A 356 -11.30 -26.11 -5.83
N ALA A 357 -10.46 -25.48 -5.01
CA ALA A 357 -9.38 -24.60 -5.45
C ALA A 357 -8.42 -25.24 -6.47
N PRO A 358 -7.92 -26.48 -6.31
CA PRO A 358 -6.97 -27.06 -7.27
C PRO A 358 -7.52 -27.17 -8.69
N SER A 359 -8.78 -27.58 -8.86
CA SER A 359 -9.41 -27.70 -10.17
C SER A 359 -9.63 -26.35 -10.83
N GLN A 360 -10.04 -25.34 -10.05
CA GLN A 360 -10.25 -23.98 -10.54
C GLN A 360 -8.92 -23.31 -10.90
N ALA A 361 -7.89 -23.47 -10.06
CA ALA A 361 -6.55 -22.96 -10.30
C ALA A 361 -5.94 -23.45 -11.61
N SER A 362 -6.15 -24.73 -11.99
CA SER A 362 -5.61 -25.31 -13.23
C SER A 362 -6.14 -24.64 -14.49
N SER A 363 -7.27 -23.96 -14.41
CA SER A 363 -7.93 -23.28 -15.53
C SER A 363 -7.87 -21.75 -15.45
N SER A 364 -7.24 -21.20 -14.41
CA SER A 364 -7.21 -19.75 -14.17
C SER A 364 -5.92 -19.11 -14.70
N ASN A 365 -6.03 -17.82 -14.96
CA ASN A 365 -4.92 -16.94 -15.35
C ASN A 365 -3.90 -16.70 -14.21
N PHE A 366 -2.96 -15.81 -14.49
CA PHE A 366 -2.10 -15.15 -13.51
C PHE A 366 -2.12 -13.63 -13.72
N PHE A 367 -1.43 -12.87 -12.89
CA PHE A 367 -1.05 -11.50 -13.23
C PHE A 367 -0.19 -11.48 -14.50
N SER A 368 -0.29 -10.40 -15.26
CA SER A 368 0.45 -10.28 -16.51
C SER A 368 1.95 -10.07 -16.29
N LYS A 369 2.75 -10.25 -17.35
CA LYS A 369 4.19 -9.89 -17.35
C LYS A 369 4.44 -8.39 -17.13
N ASN A 370 3.44 -7.53 -17.28
CA ASN A 370 3.58 -6.10 -16.96
C ASN A 370 3.70 -5.85 -15.46
N ILE A 371 3.23 -6.78 -14.65
CA ILE A 371 3.26 -6.77 -13.19
C ILE A 371 4.35 -7.70 -12.66
N LEU A 372 4.36 -8.95 -13.14
CA LEU A 372 5.33 -9.96 -12.72
C LEU A 372 6.67 -9.77 -13.44
N LYS A 373 7.34 -8.68 -13.14
CA LYS A 373 8.67 -8.32 -13.63
C LYS A 373 9.49 -7.68 -12.51
N PRO A 374 10.82 -7.86 -12.49
CA PRO A 374 11.64 -7.39 -11.38
C PRO A 374 11.61 -5.87 -11.21
N ASP A 375 11.55 -5.10 -12.30
CA ASP A 375 11.54 -3.63 -12.30
C ASP A 375 10.15 -3.00 -12.24
N TYR A 376 9.16 -3.71 -11.68
CA TYR A 376 7.81 -3.14 -11.51
C TYR A 376 7.86 -1.89 -10.62
N THR A 377 7.01 -0.91 -10.93
CA THR A 377 6.89 0.30 -10.13
C THR A 377 5.69 0.17 -9.19
N GLU A 378 5.96 0.07 -7.90
CA GLU A 378 4.93 0.07 -6.87
C GLU A 378 4.44 1.50 -6.63
N ILE A 379 3.17 1.73 -6.87
CA ILE A 379 2.56 3.06 -6.89
C ILE A 379 2.07 3.47 -5.49
N LEU A 380 2.34 4.73 -5.14
CA LEU A 380 1.75 5.43 -3.99
C LEU A 380 0.47 6.17 -4.38
N MET A 381 0.50 6.87 -5.51
CA MET A 381 -0.66 7.59 -6.05
C MET A 381 -0.46 7.88 -7.54
N GLU A 382 -1.56 7.87 -8.28
CA GLU A 382 -1.61 8.10 -9.73
C GLU A 382 -2.48 9.30 -10.10
N TYR A 383 -2.13 9.94 -11.22
CA TYR A 383 -2.92 11.03 -11.80
C TYR A 383 -4.35 10.58 -12.15
N SER A 384 -4.53 9.36 -12.62
CA SER A 384 -5.86 8.81 -12.90
C SER A 384 -6.80 8.87 -11.68
N GLU A 385 -6.30 8.54 -10.50
CA GLU A 385 -7.06 8.65 -9.25
C GLU A 385 -7.44 10.11 -8.95
N VAL A 386 -6.51 11.04 -9.16
CA VAL A 386 -6.76 12.47 -8.95
C VAL A 386 -7.90 12.96 -9.84
N GLU A 387 -7.93 12.55 -11.10
CA GLU A 387 -9.03 12.90 -12.02
C GLU A 387 -10.38 12.35 -11.55
N PHE A 388 -10.43 11.13 -10.99
CA PHE A 388 -11.66 10.60 -10.39
C PHE A 388 -12.07 11.36 -9.12
N LEU A 389 -11.11 11.78 -8.28
CA LEU A 389 -11.39 12.63 -7.12
C LEU A 389 -11.92 14.01 -7.55
N LEU A 390 -11.36 14.59 -8.61
CA LEU A 390 -11.84 15.83 -9.20
C LEU A 390 -13.24 15.66 -9.82
N SER A 391 -13.54 14.52 -10.45
CA SER A 391 -14.88 14.22 -10.95
C SER A 391 -15.90 14.23 -9.82
N GLU A 392 -15.60 13.59 -8.70
CA GLU A 392 -16.46 13.56 -7.51
C GLU A 392 -16.60 14.97 -6.90
N ALA A 393 -15.51 15.71 -6.72
CA ALA A 393 -15.52 17.06 -6.17
C ALA A 393 -16.33 18.05 -7.00
N ASN A 394 -16.37 17.85 -8.32
CA ASN A 394 -17.08 18.68 -9.29
C ASN A 394 -18.47 18.11 -9.67
N GLY A 395 -19.11 17.37 -8.77
CA GLY A 395 -20.47 16.84 -8.99
C GLY A 395 -20.56 15.76 -10.07
N TRP A 396 -19.59 14.87 -10.14
CA TRP A 396 -19.44 13.79 -11.13
C TRP A 396 -19.15 14.32 -12.53
N SER A 397 -18.16 15.20 -12.64
CA SER A 397 -17.74 15.80 -13.91
C SER A 397 -17.38 14.75 -14.95
N GLN A 398 -18.05 14.82 -16.12
CA GLN A 398 -17.79 13.93 -17.27
C GLN A 398 -16.36 14.10 -17.79
N ALA A 399 -15.84 15.33 -17.85
CA ALA A 399 -14.51 15.59 -18.38
C ALA A 399 -13.42 14.93 -17.50
N ASN A 400 -13.50 15.12 -16.18
CA ASN A 400 -12.55 14.49 -15.26
C ASN A 400 -12.69 12.96 -15.26
N TYR A 401 -13.91 12.44 -15.34
CA TYR A 401 -14.16 11.00 -15.47
C TYR A 401 -13.46 10.40 -16.69
N VAL A 402 -13.63 10.99 -17.86
CA VAL A 402 -12.98 10.55 -19.11
C VAL A 402 -11.46 10.68 -19.00
N ASN A 403 -10.95 11.78 -18.44
CA ASN A 403 -9.52 11.98 -18.23
C ASN A 403 -8.91 10.91 -17.31
N GLY A 404 -9.60 10.55 -16.22
CA GLY A 404 -9.16 9.49 -15.31
C GLY A 404 -9.04 8.13 -16.02
N VAL A 405 -10.03 7.78 -16.84
CA VAL A 405 -9.98 6.54 -17.65
C VAL A 405 -8.83 6.57 -18.64
N LYS A 406 -8.66 7.67 -19.39
CA LYS A 406 -7.55 7.83 -20.36
C LYS A 406 -6.21 7.70 -19.66
N ALA A 407 -6.00 8.45 -18.59
CA ALA A 407 -4.74 8.44 -17.83
C ALA A 407 -4.38 7.03 -17.33
N SER A 408 -5.36 6.29 -16.81
CA SER A 408 -5.17 4.89 -16.41
C SER A 408 -4.76 4.00 -17.58
N MET A 409 -5.44 4.09 -18.72
CA MET A 409 -5.13 3.28 -19.90
C MET A 409 -3.76 3.61 -20.48
N GLU A 410 -3.42 4.90 -20.60
CA GLU A 410 -2.12 5.37 -21.06
C GLU A 410 -0.97 4.85 -20.20
N LYS A 411 -1.11 4.92 -18.86
CA LYS A 411 -0.14 4.37 -17.91
C LYS A 411 0.13 2.89 -18.19
N TRP A 412 -0.88 2.12 -18.53
CA TRP A 412 -0.76 0.69 -18.81
C TRP A 412 -0.41 0.39 -20.28
N GLY A 413 -0.10 1.40 -21.09
CA GLY A 413 0.35 1.24 -22.48
C GLY A 413 -0.73 0.68 -23.41
N VAL A 414 -1.98 1.07 -23.20
CA VAL A 414 -3.04 0.89 -24.18
C VAL A 414 -2.83 1.92 -25.29
N ASP A 415 -2.97 1.54 -26.55
CA ASP A 415 -2.79 2.46 -27.67
C ASP A 415 -3.91 3.50 -27.77
N ALA A 416 -3.58 4.66 -28.34
CA ALA A 416 -4.48 5.80 -28.38
C ALA A 416 -5.79 5.54 -29.16
N ALA A 417 -5.76 4.71 -30.21
CA ALA A 417 -6.96 4.38 -30.99
C ALA A 417 -7.93 3.55 -30.14
N THR A 418 -7.42 2.53 -29.46
CA THR A 418 -8.18 1.69 -28.52
C THR A 418 -8.74 2.52 -27.36
N ILE A 419 -7.95 3.43 -26.79
CA ILE A 419 -8.42 4.36 -25.74
C ILE A 419 -9.59 5.20 -26.25
N ASN A 420 -9.46 5.82 -27.43
CA ASN A 420 -10.50 6.66 -27.98
C ASN A 420 -11.82 5.90 -28.24
N ILE A 421 -11.73 4.67 -28.73
CA ILE A 421 -12.91 3.81 -28.92
C ILE A 421 -13.59 3.55 -27.57
N PHE A 422 -12.84 3.13 -26.55
CA PHE A 422 -13.39 2.81 -25.24
C PHE A 422 -14.03 4.02 -24.56
N VAL A 423 -13.35 5.17 -24.56
CA VAL A 423 -13.88 6.37 -23.88
C VAL A 423 -15.09 6.96 -24.58
N SER A 424 -15.20 6.79 -25.91
CA SER A 424 -16.40 7.22 -26.65
C SER A 424 -17.64 6.39 -26.34
N ALA A 425 -17.45 5.16 -25.87
CA ALA A 425 -18.51 4.24 -25.47
C ALA A 425 -18.82 4.27 -23.96
N LEU A 426 -18.11 5.10 -23.17
CA LEU A 426 -18.36 5.20 -21.74
C LEU A 426 -19.78 5.71 -21.45
N PRO A 427 -20.49 5.11 -20.49
CA PRO A 427 -21.73 5.67 -20.00
C PRO A 427 -21.48 7.03 -19.34
N ALA A 428 -22.53 7.84 -19.24
CA ALA A 428 -22.46 9.15 -18.58
C ALA A 428 -21.88 9.04 -17.17
N ALA A 429 -21.13 10.07 -16.75
CA ALA A 429 -20.58 10.14 -15.41
C ALA A 429 -21.71 10.08 -14.37
N SER A 430 -21.55 9.20 -13.43
CA SER A 430 -22.40 9.02 -12.26
C SER A 430 -21.55 8.51 -11.11
N LYS A 431 -22.05 8.60 -9.88
CA LYS A 431 -21.36 8.01 -8.73
C LYS A 431 -20.90 6.57 -9.02
N ALA A 432 -21.80 5.72 -9.52
CA ALA A 432 -21.52 4.31 -9.81
C ALA A 432 -20.44 4.15 -10.88
N ASN A 433 -20.57 4.84 -12.00
CA ASN A 433 -19.65 4.70 -13.14
C ASN A 433 -18.26 5.24 -12.82
N VAL A 434 -18.16 6.42 -12.20
CA VAL A 434 -16.90 7.05 -11.82
C VAL A 434 -16.16 6.19 -10.80
N LEU A 435 -16.83 5.75 -9.73
CA LEU A 435 -16.21 4.96 -8.66
C LEU A 435 -15.83 3.55 -9.12
N THR A 436 -16.59 2.94 -10.03
CA THR A 436 -16.21 1.65 -10.63
C THR A 436 -14.98 1.79 -11.52
N GLN A 437 -14.87 2.85 -12.31
CA GLN A 437 -13.66 3.11 -13.11
C GLN A 437 -12.47 3.51 -12.22
N LYS A 438 -12.70 4.24 -11.13
CA LYS A 438 -11.67 4.48 -10.11
C LYS A 438 -11.16 3.17 -9.52
N TYR A 439 -12.06 2.25 -9.15
CA TYR A 439 -11.67 0.91 -8.68
C TYR A 439 -10.82 0.17 -9.73
N ILE A 440 -11.21 0.16 -11.01
CA ILE A 440 -10.41 -0.49 -12.07
C ILE A 440 -9.01 0.17 -12.19
N SER A 441 -8.91 1.49 -12.04
CA SER A 441 -7.63 2.20 -12.12
C SER A 441 -6.72 1.94 -10.92
N LEU A 442 -7.29 1.71 -9.74
CA LEU A 442 -6.56 1.42 -8.51
C LEU A 442 -5.99 -0.03 -8.45
N PHE A 443 -6.07 -0.79 -9.57
CA PHE A 443 -5.46 -2.12 -9.62
C PHE A 443 -3.99 -2.07 -9.21
N MET A 444 -3.57 -2.97 -8.31
CA MET A 444 -2.29 -3.01 -7.60
C MET A 444 -2.10 -1.91 -6.51
N GLN A 445 -3.15 -1.15 -6.16
CA GLN A 445 -3.19 -0.25 -5.01
C GLN A 445 -4.30 -0.69 -4.02
N PRO A 446 -4.21 -1.89 -3.44
CA PRO A 446 -5.35 -2.52 -2.77
C PRO A 446 -5.78 -1.81 -1.50
N TYR A 447 -4.89 -1.16 -0.76
CA TYR A 447 -5.25 -0.40 0.45
C TYR A 447 -6.18 0.77 0.13
N GLU A 448 -5.89 1.51 -0.95
CA GLU A 448 -6.74 2.60 -1.38
C GLU A 448 -8.08 2.09 -1.92
N ALA A 449 -8.06 1.03 -2.72
CA ALA A 449 -9.29 0.41 -3.24
C ALA A 449 -10.18 -0.13 -2.10
N TRP A 450 -9.58 -0.70 -1.05
CA TRP A 450 -10.29 -1.16 0.14
C TRP A 450 -10.91 -0.01 0.93
N ALA A 451 -10.19 1.08 1.10
CA ALA A 451 -10.71 2.28 1.74
C ALA A 451 -11.87 2.90 0.93
N GLU A 452 -11.72 2.99 -0.40
CA GLU A 452 -12.77 3.53 -1.28
C GLU A 452 -14.04 2.68 -1.30
N TYR A 453 -13.90 1.35 -1.33
CA TYR A 453 -15.06 0.47 -1.22
C TYR A 453 -15.82 0.70 0.10
N ARG A 454 -15.13 0.70 1.24
CA ARG A 454 -15.74 0.94 2.54
C ARG A 454 -16.41 2.32 2.64
N ARG A 455 -15.83 3.33 2.01
CA ARG A 455 -16.42 4.68 1.96
C ARG A 455 -17.68 4.76 1.10
N THR A 456 -17.75 3.99 0.01
CA THR A 456 -18.69 4.26 -1.09
C THR A 456 -19.65 3.13 -1.43
N GLY A 457 -19.30 1.88 -1.15
CA GLY A 457 -19.98 0.67 -1.59
C GLY A 457 -19.75 0.31 -3.06
N TYR A 458 -18.76 0.92 -3.71
CA TYR A 458 -18.47 0.66 -5.13
C TYR A 458 -17.05 0.07 -5.32
N PRO A 459 -16.91 -0.86 -6.30
CA PRO A 459 -17.93 -1.33 -7.24
C PRO A 459 -18.96 -2.25 -6.58
N ASN A 460 -20.19 -2.20 -7.03
CA ASN A 460 -21.28 -3.10 -6.60
C ASN A 460 -21.25 -4.46 -7.33
N THR A 461 -20.12 -4.80 -7.94
CA THR A 461 -19.90 -6.04 -8.69
C THR A 461 -19.08 -7.07 -7.93
N LEU A 462 -18.66 -6.76 -6.70
CA LEU A 462 -17.94 -7.71 -5.85
C LEU A 462 -18.87 -8.84 -5.42
N LEU A 463 -18.30 -10.05 -5.31
CA LEU A 463 -19.00 -11.21 -4.76
C LEU A 463 -18.95 -11.15 -3.22
N LEU A 464 -20.10 -11.07 -2.58
CA LEU A 464 -20.21 -10.96 -1.13
C LEU A 464 -20.65 -12.28 -0.47
N PRO A 465 -20.37 -12.50 0.82
CA PRO A 465 -20.83 -13.68 1.53
C PRO A 465 -22.33 -13.93 1.38
N GLY A 466 -22.71 -15.17 1.13
CA GLY A 466 -24.09 -15.58 0.84
C GLY A 466 -24.47 -15.53 -0.64
N GLN A 467 -23.70 -14.84 -1.48
CA GLN A 467 -23.96 -14.79 -2.92
C GLN A 467 -23.42 -16.01 -3.66
N THR A 468 -23.96 -16.23 -4.86
CA THR A 468 -23.58 -17.35 -5.74
C THR A 468 -22.49 -16.92 -6.70
N GLY A 469 -21.34 -17.60 -6.65
CA GLY A 469 -20.25 -17.51 -7.62
C GLY A 469 -20.33 -18.62 -8.67
N THR A 470 -19.64 -18.42 -9.81
CA THR A 470 -19.55 -19.40 -10.89
C THR A 470 -18.17 -20.04 -10.96
N LEU A 471 -18.13 -21.35 -11.25
CA LEU A 471 -16.90 -22.12 -11.44
C LEU A 471 -16.42 -22.03 -12.89
N ASN A 472 -15.10 -22.12 -13.09
CA ASN A 472 -14.51 -22.29 -14.43
C ASN A 472 -14.61 -23.73 -14.92
N ILE A 473 -14.56 -24.67 -13.99
CA ILE A 473 -14.70 -26.12 -14.22
C ILE A 473 -15.79 -26.65 -13.30
N ALA A 474 -16.77 -27.33 -13.86
CA ALA A 474 -17.82 -27.98 -13.08
C ALA A 474 -17.23 -29.03 -12.12
N SER A 475 -17.80 -29.12 -10.92
CA SER A 475 -17.40 -30.10 -9.90
C SER A 475 -18.63 -30.82 -9.37
N GLY A 476 -18.63 -32.14 -9.45
CA GLY A 476 -19.78 -32.98 -9.07
C GLY A 476 -21.07 -32.59 -9.82
N GLY A 477 -20.97 -32.13 -11.06
CA GLY A 477 -22.08 -31.63 -11.86
C GLY A 477 -22.47 -30.14 -11.56
N ASN A 478 -21.97 -29.55 -10.50
CA ASN A 478 -22.27 -28.14 -10.16
C ASN A 478 -21.36 -27.16 -10.93
N THR A 479 -21.96 -26.12 -11.49
CA THR A 479 -21.25 -25.01 -12.18
C THR A 479 -21.15 -23.77 -11.30
N THR A 480 -21.73 -23.81 -10.10
CA THR A 480 -21.80 -22.69 -9.15
C THR A 480 -21.44 -23.13 -7.74
N TYR A 481 -21.15 -22.18 -6.87
CA TYR A 481 -20.91 -22.36 -5.43
C TYR A 481 -21.47 -21.15 -4.68
N THR A 482 -21.72 -21.31 -3.39
CA THR A 482 -22.06 -20.17 -2.51
C THR A 482 -20.78 -19.68 -1.82
N PHE A 483 -20.50 -18.40 -1.92
CA PHE A 483 -19.41 -17.79 -1.15
C PHE A 483 -19.79 -17.75 0.34
N THR A 484 -18.97 -18.37 1.17
CA THR A 484 -19.23 -18.45 2.61
C THR A 484 -18.04 -17.88 3.38
N SER A 485 -18.29 -16.79 4.14
CA SER A 485 -17.29 -16.26 5.09
C SER A 485 -16.98 -17.28 6.18
N LEU A 486 -15.72 -17.37 6.59
CA LEU A 486 -15.30 -18.17 7.75
C LEU A 486 -15.45 -17.40 9.07
N ILE A 487 -15.78 -16.12 8.99
CA ILE A 487 -16.10 -15.27 10.16
C ILE A 487 -17.61 -15.13 10.26
N ALA A 488 -18.16 -15.64 11.35
CA ALA A 488 -19.60 -15.57 11.59
C ALA A 488 -20.11 -14.11 11.64
N GLY A 489 -21.18 -13.83 10.92
CA GLY A 489 -21.81 -12.51 10.88
C GLY A 489 -21.08 -11.47 10.02
N LEU A 490 -20.00 -11.82 9.32
CA LEU A 490 -19.36 -10.95 8.35
C LEU A 490 -20.00 -11.18 6.97
N ASN A 491 -20.86 -10.26 6.56
CA ASN A 491 -21.66 -10.35 5.33
C ASN A 491 -21.16 -9.43 4.22
N ASP A 492 -20.09 -8.69 4.48
CA ASP A 492 -19.43 -7.77 3.57
C ASP A 492 -17.91 -7.91 3.73
N LEU A 493 -17.11 -7.06 3.04
CA LEU A 493 -15.68 -7.02 3.23
C LEU A 493 -15.32 -6.70 4.69
N PRO A 494 -14.18 -7.22 5.18
CA PRO A 494 -13.65 -6.77 6.46
C PRO A 494 -13.45 -5.25 6.47
N THR A 495 -13.84 -4.60 7.55
CA THR A 495 -13.79 -3.13 7.66
C THR A 495 -12.51 -2.61 8.31
N ARG A 496 -11.78 -3.47 9.04
CA ARG A 496 -10.48 -3.12 9.67
C ARG A 496 -9.65 -4.36 10.00
N LEU A 497 -8.41 -4.13 10.37
CA LEU A 497 -7.53 -5.12 10.98
C LEU A 497 -7.63 -5.05 12.51
N PHE A 498 -7.40 -6.19 13.19
CA PHE A 498 -7.26 -6.20 14.65
C PHE A 498 -5.99 -5.48 15.09
N TYR A 499 -6.03 -4.82 16.23
CA TYR A 499 -4.81 -4.35 16.87
C TYR A 499 -3.88 -5.52 17.22
N PRO A 500 -2.56 -5.35 17.06
CA PRO A 500 -1.61 -6.42 17.40
C PRO A 500 -1.72 -6.88 18.84
N THR A 501 -1.58 -8.18 19.07
CA THR A 501 -1.59 -8.76 20.43
C THR A 501 -0.47 -8.20 21.32
N THR A 502 0.66 -7.82 20.73
CA THR A 502 1.74 -7.12 21.44
C THR A 502 1.30 -5.78 22.01
N VAL A 503 0.47 -5.04 21.28
CA VAL A 503 -0.07 -3.76 21.78
C VAL A 503 -1.08 -4.00 22.89
N GLN A 504 -1.92 -5.03 22.76
CA GLN A 504 -2.88 -5.41 23.79
C GLN A 504 -2.20 -5.74 25.13
N THR A 505 -1.00 -6.32 25.09
CA THR A 505 -0.24 -6.73 26.29
C THR A 505 0.71 -5.65 26.83
N LEU A 506 1.37 -4.89 25.93
CA LEU A 506 2.39 -3.92 26.33
C LEU A 506 1.83 -2.52 26.60
N ASN A 507 0.65 -2.21 26.07
CA ASN A 507 -0.04 -0.91 26.22
C ASN A 507 -1.53 -1.11 26.53
N THR A 508 -1.84 -2.00 27.46
CA THR A 508 -3.20 -2.52 27.73
C THR A 508 -4.22 -1.41 27.99
N ALA A 509 -3.92 -0.46 28.87
CA ALA A 509 -4.89 0.59 29.23
C ALA A 509 -5.28 1.48 28.04
N ASN A 510 -4.31 1.88 27.21
CA ASN A 510 -4.59 2.71 26.03
C ASN A 510 -5.25 1.89 24.92
N TYR A 511 -4.88 0.60 24.77
CA TYR A 511 -5.56 -0.32 23.85
C TYR A 511 -7.04 -0.50 24.23
N GLU A 512 -7.35 -0.77 25.51
CA GLU A 512 -8.72 -0.93 25.97
C GLU A 512 -9.54 0.34 25.75
N ALA A 513 -8.96 1.51 26.05
CA ALA A 513 -9.59 2.80 25.79
C ALA A 513 -9.90 2.99 24.30
N ALA A 514 -8.95 2.73 23.41
CA ALA A 514 -9.12 2.84 21.96
C ALA A 514 -10.15 1.81 21.43
N SER A 515 -10.04 0.54 21.85
CA SER A 515 -10.98 -0.51 21.46
C SER A 515 -12.42 -0.15 21.85
N ASN A 516 -12.63 0.36 23.06
CA ASN A 516 -13.96 0.81 23.51
C ASN A 516 -14.46 2.03 22.71
N ALA A 517 -13.58 2.99 22.42
CA ALA A 517 -13.93 4.21 21.69
C ALA A 517 -14.40 3.93 20.26
N ILE A 518 -13.81 2.95 19.59
CA ILE A 518 -14.21 2.56 18.21
C ILE A 518 -15.39 1.58 18.18
N GLY A 519 -15.89 1.11 19.32
CA GLY A 519 -17.00 0.13 19.37
C GLY A 519 -16.58 -1.34 19.37
N GLY A 520 -15.31 -1.61 19.69
CA GLY A 520 -14.72 -2.94 19.81
C GLY A 520 -13.72 -3.30 18.74
N ASP A 521 -12.72 -4.09 19.13
CA ASP A 521 -11.67 -4.56 18.22
C ASP A 521 -12.15 -5.79 17.43
N LYS A 522 -12.92 -5.54 16.36
CA LYS A 522 -13.52 -6.59 15.51
C LYS A 522 -13.32 -6.24 14.02
N MET A 523 -13.31 -7.25 13.15
CA MET A 523 -13.17 -7.06 11.70
C MET A 523 -14.35 -6.34 11.04
N ASN A 524 -15.50 -6.29 11.70
CA ASN A 524 -16.70 -5.59 11.23
C ASN A 524 -16.96 -4.27 11.99
N THR A 525 -16.03 -3.82 12.84
CA THR A 525 -16.12 -2.49 13.45
C THR A 525 -15.81 -1.45 12.40
N LYS A 526 -16.77 -0.57 12.12
CA LYS A 526 -16.64 0.47 11.10
C LYS A 526 -15.73 1.61 11.55
N LEU A 527 -15.02 2.18 10.60
CA LEU A 527 -14.28 3.42 10.79
C LEU A 527 -15.24 4.62 10.71
N ILE A 528 -14.82 5.79 11.19
CA ILE A 528 -15.72 6.97 11.27
C ILE A 528 -16.30 7.42 9.92
N TRP A 529 -15.62 7.12 8.83
CA TRP A 529 -16.01 7.46 7.44
C TRP A 529 -16.62 6.28 6.67
N ASP A 530 -16.62 5.09 7.25
CA ASP A 530 -17.19 3.90 6.63
C ASP A 530 -18.72 3.99 6.63
N LYS A 531 -19.28 4.12 5.43
CA LYS A 531 -20.72 4.30 5.20
C LYS A 531 -21.41 3.08 4.59
N ASN A 532 -20.63 2.05 4.27
CA ASN A 532 -21.12 0.85 3.59
C ASN A 532 -21.70 -0.20 4.54
#